data_16f8b7847492084c9e78f2eae20fd686
#
_entry.id   16f8b7847492084c9e78f2eae20fd686
#
_cell.length_a   1.000
_cell.length_b   1.000
_cell.length_c   1.000
_cell.angle_alpha   90.00
_cell.angle_beta   90.00
_cell.angle_gamma   90.00
#
_symmetry.space_group_name_H-M   'P 1'
#
loop_
_entity.id
_entity.type
_entity.pdbx_description
1 polymer ?
#
loop_
_entity_poly.entity_id
_entity_poly.type
_entity_poly.pdbx_seq_one_letter_code
_entity_poly.pdbx_strand_id
1 'polypeptide(L)'
;MFQKPMICAPIIEKNPELALQSAEKAIGLGADILELRIDVLEDPDPDKVQQLIKDISYPTIATNRVQSEGGFFKGSEEERISILIKAAKYADIVDIELQTDEEMRYEVVKAAKYTIISYHDFQKTPSFEELLEVVKAEKEIGNIAKFAVMPNEYKDTLTVLNVLSEVSNTIGIAMGALGKYTRIVAPIFGSPITFAAIGKESAPGQLDINTTKDILRKLTVID
;
A
#
# COMPACT_ATOMS: atom_id res chain seq x y z
N MET A 1 -3.11 -14.04 -9.27
CA MET A 1 -1.91 -13.21 -9.38
C MET A 1 -0.91 -13.58 -8.30
N PHE A 2 -1.26 -13.55 -7.03
CA PHE A 2 -0.40 -13.98 -5.93
C PHE A 2 -0.81 -15.38 -5.46
N GLN A 3 0.17 -16.29 -5.34
CA GLN A 3 -0.10 -17.65 -4.85
C GLN A 3 -0.21 -17.71 -3.32
N LYS A 4 0.39 -16.73 -2.64
CA LYS A 4 0.34 -16.53 -1.19
C LYS A 4 0.36 -15.04 -0.87
N PRO A 5 -0.14 -14.64 0.30
CA PRO A 5 -0.04 -13.27 0.76
C PRO A 5 1.41 -12.81 0.87
N MET A 6 1.68 -11.56 0.50
CA MET A 6 3.00 -10.95 0.60
C MET A 6 3.09 -9.99 1.78
N ILE A 7 4.25 -9.95 2.43
CA ILE A 7 4.58 -8.95 3.46
C ILE A 7 5.25 -7.77 2.76
N CYS A 8 4.58 -6.62 2.76
CA CYS A 8 5.08 -5.36 2.21
C CYS A 8 5.74 -4.52 3.30
N ALA A 9 6.95 -4.02 3.02
CA ALA A 9 7.64 -3.07 3.88
C ALA A 9 7.62 -1.67 3.26
N PRO A 10 6.98 -0.66 3.91
CA PRO A 10 7.03 0.72 3.47
C PRO A 10 8.43 1.32 3.72
N ILE A 11 9.01 1.90 2.68
CA ILE A 11 10.26 2.68 2.71
C ILE A 11 9.87 4.15 2.80
N ILE A 12 10.02 4.74 4.00
CA ILE A 12 9.59 6.10 4.35
C ILE A 12 10.83 6.93 4.71
N GLU A 13 11.63 7.23 3.70
CA GLU A 13 12.90 7.91 3.86
C GLU A 13 12.94 9.19 3.00
N LYS A 14 13.70 10.18 3.48
CA LYS A 14 13.76 11.50 2.85
C LYS A 14 14.72 11.58 1.67
N ASN A 15 15.70 10.70 1.61
CA ASN A 15 16.69 10.70 0.55
C ASN A 15 16.99 9.29 0.02
N PRO A 16 17.54 9.17 -1.20
CA PRO A 16 17.78 7.89 -1.84
C PRO A 16 18.72 6.95 -1.08
N GLU A 17 19.77 7.48 -0.43
CA GLU A 17 20.77 6.67 0.29
C GLU A 17 20.13 5.96 1.49
N LEU A 18 19.32 6.68 2.27
CA LEU A 18 18.59 6.08 3.39
C LEU A 18 17.51 5.11 2.89
N ALA A 19 16.87 5.42 1.76
CA ALA A 19 15.89 4.53 1.15
C ALA A 19 16.51 3.19 0.74
N LEU A 20 17.69 3.19 0.14
CA LEU A 20 18.44 1.97 -0.18
C LEU A 20 18.82 1.17 1.07
N GLN A 21 19.33 1.82 2.12
CA GLN A 21 19.66 1.15 3.39
C GLN A 21 18.42 0.52 4.05
N SER A 22 17.28 1.24 4.05
CA SER A 22 16.03 0.72 4.58
C SER A 22 15.48 -0.43 3.72
N ALA A 23 15.63 -0.36 2.40
CA ALA A 23 15.28 -1.44 1.49
C ALA A 23 16.08 -2.71 1.74
N GLU A 24 17.42 -2.61 1.82
CA GLU A 24 18.30 -3.74 2.16
C GLU A 24 17.95 -4.38 3.51
N LYS A 25 17.67 -3.53 4.52
CA LYS A 25 17.23 -4.01 5.83
C LYS A 25 15.90 -4.74 5.77
N ALA A 26 14.91 -4.21 5.05
CA ALA A 26 13.59 -4.84 4.89
C ALA A 26 13.70 -6.21 4.19
N ILE A 27 14.50 -6.28 3.12
CA ILE A 27 14.79 -7.52 2.40
C ILE A 27 15.46 -8.54 3.33
N GLY A 28 16.47 -8.12 4.10
CA GLY A 28 17.15 -8.96 5.08
C GLY A 28 16.21 -9.48 6.20
N LEU A 29 15.18 -8.74 6.57
CA LEU A 29 14.13 -9.17 7.50
C LEU A 29 13.08 -10.09 6.84
N GLY A 30 13.09 -10.22 5.52
CA GLY A 30 12.22 -11.11 4.77
C GLY A 30 10.91 -10.48 4.31
N ALA A 31 10.90 -9.18 3.98
CA ALA A 31 9.83 -8.57 3.21
C ALA A 31 9.77 -9.22 1.81
N ASP A 32 8.57 -9.44 1.29
CA ASP A 32 8.35 -10.01 -0.05
C ASP A 32 8.28 -8.93 -1.15
N ILE A 33 7.89 -7.72 -0.77
CA ILE A 33 7.75 -6.55 -1.64
C ILE A 33 8.00 -5.27 -0.82
N LEU A 34 8.49 -4.22 -1.46
CA LEU A 34 8.71 -2.92 -0.83
C LEU A 34 7.70 -1.91 -1.35
N GLU A 35 7.24 -0.98 -0.51
CA GLU A 35 6.48 0.20 -0.96
C GLU A 35 7.39 1.43 -0.87
N LEU A 36 7.83 1.96 -2.01
CA LEU A 36 8.58 3.22 -2.03
C LEU A 36 7.61 4.40 -1.90
N ARG A 37 7.66 5.09 -0.76
CA ARG A 37 6.88 6.30 -0.45
C ARG A 37 7.56 7.54 -1.04
N ILE A 38 7.31 7.78 -2.33
CA ILE A 38 7.90 8.85 -3.12
C ILE A 38 7.53 10.22 -2.55
N ASP A 39 6.33 10.35 -2.01
CA ASP A 39 5.81 11.57 -1.38
C ASP A 39 6.61 12.05 -0.16
N VAL A 40 7.44 11.19 0.44
CA VAL A 40 8.30 11.52 1.59
C VAL A 40 9.68 12.02 1.16
N LEU A 41 10.11 11.74 -0.07
CA LEU A 41 11.41 12.19 -0.57
C LEU A 41 11.48 13.73 -0.59
N GLU A 42 12.61 14.29 -0.17
CA GLU A 42 12.84 15.75 -0.20
C GLU A 42 12.91 16.30 -1.63
N ASP A 43 13.41 15.51 -2.57
CA ASP A 43 13.53 15.85 -3.98
C ASP A 43 13.04 14.65 -4.82
N PRO A 44 11.72 14.53 -5.06
CA PRO A 44 11.14 13.44 -5.83
C PRO A 44 11.23 13.70 -7.34
N ASP A 45 12.40 14.12 -7.84
CA ASP A 45 12.66 14.25 -9.26
C ASP A 45 12.36 12.93 -9.97
N PRO A 46 11.61 12.95 -11.10
CA PRO A 46 11.18 11.71 -11.77
C PRO A 46 12.34 10.81 -12.21
N ASP A 47 13.49 11.35 -12.62
CA ASP A 47 14.64 10.55 -13.05
C ASP A 47 15.38 9.94 -11.84
N LYS A 48 15.47 10.69 -10.73
CA LYS A 48 16.03 10.19 -9.48
C LYS A 48 15.16 9.07 -8.88
N VAL A 49 13.83 9.23 -8.89
CA VAL A 49 12.90 8.19 -8.43
C VAL A 49 13.03 6.93 -9.27
N GLN A 50 13.08 7.09 -10.59
CA GLN A 50 13.31 5.98 -11.51
C GLN A 50 14.64 5.25 -11.24
N GLN A 51 15.71 6.00 -11.02
CA GLN A 51 17.02 5.42 -10.70
C GLN A 51 16.99 4.70 -9.35
N LEU A 52 16.37 5.28 -8.34
CA LEU A 52 16.22 4.66 -7.02
C LEU A 52 15.49 3.31 -7.08
N ILE A 53 14.39 3.21 -7.86
CA ILE A 53 13.67 1.93 -8.05
C ILE A 53 14.57 0.89 -8.72
N LYS A 54 15.38 1.28 -9.70
CA LYS A 54 16.37 0.37 -10.33
C LYS A 54 17.43 -0.11 -9.35
N ASP A 55 17.96 0.79 -8.52
CA ASP A 55 19.01 0.50 -7.56
C ASP A 55 18.51 -0.42 -6.44
N ILE A 56 17.25 -0.26 -6.02
CA ILE A 56 16.57 -1.18 -5.09
C ILE A 56 16.56 -2.61 -5.65
N SER A 57 16.34 -2.78 -6.95
CA SER A 57 16.39 -4.09 -7.64
C SER A 57 15.62 -5.22 -6.93
N TYR A 58 14.45 -4.89 -6.39
CA TYR A 58 13.56 -5.81 -5.67
C TYR A 58 12.10 -5.49 -6.01
N PRO A 59 11.14 -6.44 -5.89
CA PRO A 59 9.73 -6.15 -6.14
C PRO A 59 9.27 -4.91 -5.40
N THR A 60 8.72 -3.92 -6.13
CA THR A 60 8.44 -2.60 -5.58
C THR A 60 7.07 -2.08 -6.00
N ILE A 61 6.35 -1.53 -5.03
CA ILE A 61 5.17 -0.68 -5.21
C ILE A 61 5.65 0.78 -5.21
N ALA A 62 5.38 1.52 -6.27
CA ALA A 62 5.61 2.96 -6.31
C ALA A 62 4.36 3.69 -5.83
N THR A 63 4.48 4.42 -4.72
CA THR A 63 3.40 5.20 -4.11
C THR A 63 3.82 6.66 -3.98
N ASN A 64 3.07 7.58 -4.59
CA ASN A 64 3.22 9.03 -4.41
C ASN A 64 1.91 9.60 -3.85
N ARG A 65 1.68 9.42 -2.55
CA ARG A 65 0.40 9.65 -1.87
C ARG A 65 0.02 11.12 -1.85
N VAL A 66 -1.24 11.42 -2.25
CA VAL A 66 -1.83 12.75 -2.17
C VAL A 66 -2.06 13.18 -0.71
N GLN A 67 -1.95 14.49 -0.43
CA GLN A 67 -2.07 14.99 0.94
C GLN A 67 -3.43 14.73 1.58
N SER A 68 -4.52 14.82 0.81
CA SER A 68 -5.88 14.55 1.30
C SER A 68 -6.07 13.11 1.82
N GLU A 69 -5.22 12.18 1.39
CA GLU A 69 -5.19 10.79 1.82
C GLU A 69 -3.94 10.43 2.65
N GLY A 70 -3.41 11.39 3.41
CA GLY A 70 -2.32 11.19 4.37
C GLY A 70 -0.92 11.13 3.75
N GLY A 71 -0.75 11.66 2.55
CA GLY A 71 0.56 11.82 1.91
C GLY A 71 1.27 13.12 2.26
N PHE A 72 2.49 13.26 1.77
CA PHE A 72 3.38 14.40 2.04
C PHE A 72 3.82 15.14 0.77
N PHE A 73 3.33 14.72 -0.40
CA PHE A 73 3.70 15.36 -1.67
C PHE A 73 3.22 16.82 -1.70
N LYS A 74 4.13 17.75 -2.10
CA LYS A 74 3.88 19.20 -2.06
C LYS A 74 3.79 19.86 -3.44
N GLY A 75 4.04 19.09 -4.52
CA GLY A 75 3.92 19.58 -5.89
C GLY A 75 2.49 19.63 -6.41
N SER A 76 2.33 19.98 -7.66
CA SER A 76 1.03 19.94 -8.36
C SER A 76 0.60 18.51 -8.63
N GLU A 77 -0.69 18.32 -8.95
CA GLU A 77 -1.20 16.98 -9.29
C GLU A 77 -0.55 16.46 -10.59
N GLU A 78 -0.32 17.32 -11.57
CA GLU A 78 0.36 16.98 -12.82
C GLU A 78 1.81 16.49 -12.57
N GLU A 79 2.54 17.14 -11.66
CA GLU A 79 3.88 16.71 -11.25
C GLU A 79 3.82 15.34 -10.56
N ARG A 80 2.86 15.14 -9.63
CA ARG A 80 2.66 13.87 -8.93
C ARG A 80 2.42 12.71 -9.90
N ILE A 81 1.55 12.92 -10.87
CA ILE A 81 1.19 11.94 -11.90
C ILE A 81 2.38 11.67 -12.83
N SER A 82 3.10 12.70 -13.27
CA SER A 82 4.30 12.55 -14.10
C SER A 82 5.36 11.67 -13.43
N ILE A 83 5.56 11.83 -12.11
CA ILE A 83 6.47 11.00 -11.32
C ILE A 83 6.01 9.53 -11.31
N LEU A 84 4.71 9.29 -11.06
CA LEU A 84 4.15 7.93 -11.05
C LEU A 84 4.26 7.25 -12.43
N ILE A 85 3.98 7.96 -13.52
CA ILE A 85 4.12 7.43 -14.89
C ILE A 85 5.59 7.02 -15.17
N LYS A 86 6.55 7.82 -14.70
CA LYS A 86 7.97 7.49 -14.86
C LYS A 86 8.40 6.31 -14.00
N ALA A 87 7.95 6.28 -12.74
CA ALA A 87 8.18 5.18 -11.80
C ALA A 87 7.61 3.85 -12.31
N ALA A 88 6.44 3.88 -12.96
CA ALA A 88 5.73 2.73 -13.52
C ALA A 88 6.58 1.89 -14.50
N LYS A 89 7.59 2.48 -15.14
CA LYS A 89 8.48 1.76 -16.08
C LYS A 89 9.35 0.70 -15.39
N TYR A 90 9.57 0.82 -14.09
CA TYR A 90 10.49 -0.03 -13.33
C TYR A 90 9.86 -0.62 -12.06
N ALA A 91 8.81 -0.01 -11.52
CA ALA A 91 8.04 -0.58 -10.44
C ALA A 91 7.21 -1.76 -10.91
N ASP A 92 7.02 -2.76 -10.08
CA ASP A 92 6.12 -3.88 -10.38
C ASP A 92 4.67 -3.49 -10.23
N ILE A 93 4.37 -2.62 -9.26
CA ILE A 93 3.03 -2.13 -8.96
C ILE A 93 3.09 -0.61 -8.77
N VAL A 94 2.06 0.10 -9.22
CA VAL A 94 1.85 1.52 -8.89
C VAL A 94 0.58 1.65 -8.08
N ASP A 95 0.65 2.39 -6.96
CA ASP A 95 -0.51 2.74 -6.13
C ASP A 95 -0.98 4.15 -6.52
N ILE A 96 -2.25 4.26 -6.89
CA ILE A 96 -2.90 5.54 -7.21
C ILE A 96 -4.30 5.59 -6.60
N GLU A 97 -4.71 6.76 -6.13
CA GLU A 97 -5.97 6.95 -5.43
C GLU A 97 -7.18 6.86 -6.38
N LEU A 98 -8.27 6.27 -5.89
CA LEU A 98 -9.56 6.24 -6.60
C LEU A 98 -10.08 7.66 -6.90
N GLN A 99 -9.82 8.61 -6.00
CA GLN A 99 -10.27 10.00 -6.08
C GLN A 99 -9.45 10.87 -7.07
N THR A 100 -8.34 10.36 -7.59
CA THR A 100 -7.55 11.06 -8.63
C THR A 100 -8.43 11.29 -9.86
N ASP A 101 -8.26 12.44 -10.51
CA ASP A 101 -8.93 12.75 -11.78
C ASP A 101 -8.85 11.57 -12.77
N GLU A 102 -9.96 11.30 -13.47
CA GLU A 102 -10.11 10.10 -14.29
C GLU A 102 -9.08 10.03 -15.43
N GLU A 103 -8.82 11.14 -16.10
CA GLU A 103 -7.86 11.18 -17.23
C GLU A 103 -6.43 10.96 -16.72
N MET A 104 -6.07 11.62 -15.63
CA MET A 104 -4.76 11.47 -14.99
C MET A 104 -4.56 10.04 -14.44
N ARG A 105 -5.55 9.48 -13.78
CA ARG A 105 -5.51 8.11 -13.27
C ARG A 105 -5.38 7.10 -14.40
N TYR A 106 -6.11 7.30 -15.51
CA TYR A 106 -6.01 6.45 -16.69
C TYR A 106 -4.58 6.39 -17.27
N GLU A 107 -3.88 7.53 -17.35
CA GLU A 107 -2.49 7.56 -17.87
C GLU A 107 -1.52 6.78 -16.94
N VAL A 108 -1.71 6.81 -15.63
CA VAL A 108 -0.91 6.00 -14.70
C VAL A 108 -1.22 4.51 -14.85
N VAL A 109 -2.50 4.14 -14.90
CA VAL A 109 -2.94 2.75 -15.08
C VAL A 109 -2.38 2.17 -16.38
N LYS A 110 -2.43 2.93 -17.47
CA LYS A 110 -1.89 2.53 -18.79
C LYS A 110 -0.38 2.34 -18.79
N ALA A 111 0.36 3.12 -17.98
CA ALA A 111 1.82 3.04 -17.89
C ALA A 111 2.30 1.90 -17.00
N ALA A 112 1.49 1.47 -16.03
CA ALA A 112 1.88 0.50 -15.01
C ALA A 112 1.74 -0.96 -15.48
N LYS A 113 2.62 -1.83 -14.98
CA LYS A 113 2.52 -3.29 -15.16
C LYS A 113 1.34 -3.87 -14.37
N TYR A 114 1.23 -3.45 -13.10
CA TYR A 114 0.10 -3.73 -12.22
C TYR A 114 -0.24 -2.47 -11.40
N THR A 115 -1.50 -2.36 -11.00
CA THR A 115 -1.99 -1.21 -10.23
C THR A 115 -2.68 -1.64 -8.94
N ILE A 116 -2.47 -0.85 -7.91
CA ILE A 116 -3.34 -0.75 -6.75
C ILE A 116 -4.15 0.52 -6.94
N ILE A 117 -5.49 0.42 -6.95
CA ILE A 117 -6.36 1.57 -6.82
C ILE A 117 -6.74 1.67 -5.35
N SER A 118 -6.52 2.84 -4.73
CA SER A 118 -6.59 2.96 -3.28
C SER A 118 -7.52 4.06 -2.80
N TYR A 119 -8.10 3.83 -1.63
CA TYR A 119 -8.94 4.77 -0.88
C TYR A 119 -8.53 4.80 0.59
N HIS A 120 -8.42 6.00 1.18
CA HIS A 120 -8.07 6.17 2.59
C HIS A 120 -9.02 7.14 3.28
N ASP A 121 -9.62 6.70 4.41
CA ASP A 121 -10.40 7.56 5.30
C ASP A 121 -9.78 7.55 6.70
N PHE A 122 -9.18 8.67 7.09
CA PHE A 122 -8.52 8.86 8.38
C PHE A 122 -9.47 9.28 9.51
N GLN A 123 -10.76 9.43 9.23
CA GLN A 123 -11.74 9.95 10.19
C GLN A 123 -12.69 8.87 10.69
N LYS A 124 -13.10 7.95 9.81
CA LYS A 124 -14.09 6.92 10.12
C LYS A 124 -13.90 5.64 9.31
N THR A 125 -14.62 4.62 9.68
CA THR A 125 -14.91 3.45 8.85
C THR A 125 -16.28 3.64 8.21
N PRO A 126 -16.38 3.76 6.88
CA PRO A 126 -17.66 3.77 6.17
C PRO A 126 -18.47 2.49 6.41
N SER A 127 -19.76 2.50 6.08
CA SER A 127 -20.60 1.30 6.15
C SER A 127 -20.08 0.18 5.25
N PHE A 128 -20.56 -1.04 5.49
CA PHE A 128 -20.21 -2.20 4.65
C PHE A 128 -20.58 -1.94 3.18
N GLU A 129 -21.76 -1.40 2.92
CA GLU A 129 -22.27 -1.11 1.58
C GLU A 129 -21.41 -0.05 0.89
N GLU A 130 -21.09 1.05 1.58
CA GLU A 130 -20.21 2.11 1.04
C GLU A 130 -18.82 1.58 0.69
N LEU A 131 -18.19 0.79 1.57
CA LEU A 131 -16.89 0.19 1.29
C LEU A 131 -16.94 -0.82 0.14
N LEU A 132 -18.02 -1.58 0.03
CA LEU A 132 -18.20 -2.52 -1.07
C LEU A 132 -18.32 -1.81 -2.42
N GLU A 133 -19.00 -0.66 -2.48
CA GLU A 133 -19.07 0.17 -3.68
C GLU A 133 -17.69 0.77 -4.03
N VAL A 134 -16.93 1.25 -3.04
CA VAL A 134 -15.53 1.70 -3.25
C VAL A 134 -14.70 0.57 -3.87
N VAL A 135 -14.71 -0.62 -3.28
CA VAL A 135 -13.94 -1.77 -3.79
C VAL A 135 -14.37 -2.17 -5.21
N LYS A 136 -15.66 -2.13 -5.52
CA LYS A 136 -16.15 -2.40 -6.89
C LYS A 136 -15.59 -1.39 -7.88
N ALA A 137 -15.67 -0.10 -7.57
CA ALA A 137 -15.12 0.96 -8.42
C ALA A 137 -13.60 0.81 -8.62
N GLU A 138 -12.84 0.50 -7.56
CA GLU A 138 -11.40 0.23 -7.64
C GLU A 138 -11.08 -0.96 -8.56
N LYS A 139 -11.85 -2.03 -8.48
CA LYS A 139 -11.66 -3.26 -9.28
C LYS A 139 -12.02 -3.10 -10.75
N GLU A 140 -12.91 -2.17 -11.10
CA GLU A 140 -13.21 -1.83 -12.48
C GLU A 140 -12.04 -1.12 -13.17
N ILE A 141 -11.18 -0.44 -12.39
CA ILE A 141 -10.08 0.39 -12.89
C ILE A 141 -8.75 -0.37 -12.86
N GLY A 142 -8.46 -1.06 -11.75
CA GLY A 142 -7.15 -1.61 -11.48
C GLY A 142 -7.11 -3.11 -11.20
N ASN A 143 -5.90 -3.59 -10.91
CA ASN A 143 -5.65 -5.03 -10.67
C ASN A 143 -5.93 -5.44 -9.22
N ILE A 144 -5.66 -4.54 -8.26
CA ILE A 144 -5.83 -4.75 -6.83
C ILE A 144 -6.60 -3.57 -6.28
N ALA A 145 -7.68 -3.83 -5.55
CA ALA A 145 -8.38 -2.83 -4.77
C ALA A 145 -7.69 -2.64 -3.40
N LYS A 146 -7.70 -1.41 -2.86
CA LYS A 146 -7.12 -1.14 -1.54
C LYS A 146 -7.92 -0.09 -0.81
N PHE A 147 -8.40 -0.41 0.39
CA PHE A 147 -8.94 0.59 1.29
C PHE A 147 -8.28 0.55 2.66
N ALA A 148 -8.06 1.72 3.26
CA ALA A 148 -7.56 1.87 4.61
C ALA A 148 -8.41 2.88 5.37
N VAL A 149 -9.05 2.45 6.45
CA VAL A 149 -10.07 3.23 7.15
C VAL A 149 -9.80 3.28 8.65
N MET A 150 -10.25 4.36 9.30
CA MET A 150 -10.05 4.56 10.73
C MET A 150 -11.21 3.99 11.54
N PRO A 151 -11.00 2.91 12.31
CA PRO A 151 -12.03 2.42 13.24
C PRO A 151 -12.12 3.32 14.47
N ASN A 152 -13.33 3.69 14.84
CA ASN A 152 -13.62 4.42 16.09
C ASN A 152 -13.97 3.45 17.24
N GLU A 153 -14.44 2.25 16.91
CA GLU A 153 -14.70 1.15 17.84
C GLU A 153 -14.30 -0.21 17.24
N TYR A 154 -14.22 -1.25 18.08
CA TYR A 154 -13.86 -2.59 17.57
C TYR A 154 -14.83 -3.14 16.53
N LYS A 155 -16.11 -2.76 16.59
CA LYS A 155 -17.12 -3.18 15.61
C LYS A 155 -16.77 -2.72 14.19
N ASP A 156 -16.16 -1.55 14.05
CA ASP A 156 -15.74 -1.02 12.75
C ASP A 156 -14.70 -1.91 12.08
N THR A 157 -13.86 -2.58 12.86
CA THR A 157 -12.87 -3.51 12.31
C THR A 157 -13.52 -4.76 11.70
N LEU A 158 -14.69 -5.16 12.21
CA LEU A 158 -15.47 -6.26 11.63
C LEU A 158 -16.04 -5.88 10.27
N THR A 159 -16.41 -4.61 10.06
CA THR A 159 -16.82 -4.13 8.73
C THR A 159 -15.74 -4.35 7.69
N VAL A 160 -14.46 -4.04 8.03
CA VAL A 160 -13.31 -4.29 7.15
C VAL A 160 -13.18 -5.78 6.82
N LEU A 161 -13.28 -6.67 7.81
CA LEU A 161 -13.16 -8.11 7.59
C LEU A 161 -14.36 -8.68 6.81
N ASN A 162 -15.57 -8.17 7.06
CA ASN A 162 -16.76 -8.57 6.32
C ASN A 162 -16.64 -8.20 4.83
N VAL A 163 -16.16 -7.00 4.51
CA VAL A 163 -15.89 -6.63 3.09
C VAL A 163 -14.87 -7.59 2.48
N LEU A 164 -13.78 -7.89 3.17
CA LEU A 164 -12.76 -8.83 2.67
C LEU A 164 -13.30 -10.25 2.46
N SER A 165 -14.32 -10.67 3.23
CA SER A 165 -14.94 -11.99 3.04
C SER A 165 -15.79 -12.08 1.76
N GLU A 166 -16.27 -10.96 1.24
CA GLU A 166 -17.11 -10.89 0.03
C GLU A 166 -16.32 -10.63 -1.26
N VAL A 167 -15.07 -10.16 -1.13
CA VAL A 167 -14.27 -9.75 -2.29
C VAL A 167 -12.91 -10.44 -2.29
N SER A 168 -12.40 -10.75 -3.47
CA SER A 168 -11.04 -11.28 -3.65
C SER A 168 -10.08 -10.19 -4.09
N ASN A 169 -8.79 -10.43 -3.96
CA ASN A 169 -7.72 -9.56 -4.48
C ASN A 169 -7.85 -8.09 -4.01
N THR A 170 -8.18 -7.93 -2.73
CA THR A 170 -8.44 -6.63 -2.10
C THR A 170 -7.59 -6.50 -0.84
N ILE A 171 -6.93 -5.36 -0.68
CA ILE A 171 -6.19 -5.01 0.53
C ILE A 171 -7.12 -4.20 1.43
N GLY A 172 -7.54 -4.75 2.56
CA GLY A 172 -8.37 -4.06 3.54
C GLY A 172 -7.62 -3.83 4.84
N ILE A 173 -7.57 -2.58 5.30
CA ILE A 173 -6.83 -2.16 6.48
C ILE A 173 -7.74 -1.36 7.42
N ALA A 174 -7.93 -1.83 8.64
CA ALA A 174 -8.36 -0.99 9.73
C ALA A 174 -7.11 -0.35 10.36
N MET A 175 -7.05 0.98 10.37
CA MET A 175 -5.90 1.75 10.87
C MET A 175 -5.88 1.85 12.40
N GLY A 176 -4.80 2.38 12.95
CA GLY A 176 -4.67 2.65 14.39
C GLY A 176 -4.58 1.40 15.27
N ALA A 177 -4.62 1.63 16.57
CA ALA A 177 -4.44 0.58 17.58
C ALA A 177 -5.54 -0.49 17.56
N LEU A 178 -6.79 -0.07 17.33
CA LEU A 178 -7.94 -0.98 17.26
C LEU A 178 -7.86 -1.93 16.08
N GLY A 179 -7.31 -1.44 14.95
CA GLY A 179 -7.19 -2.21 13.71
C GLY A 179 -5.94 -3.09 13.60
N LYS A 180 -5.03 -3.06 14.57
CA LYS A 180 -3.73 -3.74 14.51
C LYS A 180 -3.82 -5.21 14.09
N TYR A 181 -4.75 -5.96 14.66
CA TYR A 181 -4.94 -7.38 14.40
C TYR A 181 -5.46 -7.66 12.99
N THR A 182 -6.19 -6.73 12.36
CA THR A 182 -6.73 -6.93 11.01
C THR A 182 -5.62 -7.10 9.97
N ARG A 183 -4.43 -6.52 10.18
CA ARG A 183 -3.27 -6.69 9.32
C ARG A 183 -2.77 -8.13 9.26
N ILE A 184 -2.99 -8.90 10.34
CA ILE A 184 -2.67 -10.32 10.41
C ILE A 184 -3.81 -11.18 9.89
N VAL A 185 -5.05 -10.76 10.14
CA VAL A 185 -6.24 -11.56 9.81
C VAL A 185 -6.67 -11.35 8.34
N ALA A 186 -6.48 -10.16 7.77
CA ALA A 186 -6.84 -9.86 6.38
C ALA A 186 -6.27 -10.87 5.35
N PRO A 187 -5.02 -11.36 5.46
CA PRO A 187 -4.52 -12.42 4.60
C PRO A 187 -5.32 -13.72 4.64
N ILE A 188 -5.93 -14.07 5.76
CA ILE A 188 -6.81 -15.25 5.90
C ILE A 188 -8.07 -15.08 5.05
N PHE A 189 -8.55 -13.85 4.90
CA PHE A 189 -9.69 -13.48 4.06
C PHE A 189 -9.29 -13.14 2.61
N GLY A 190 -8.05 -13.49 2.19
CA GLY A 190 -7.62 -13.35 0.81
C GLY A 190 -7.01 -12.01 0.44
N SER A 191 -6.66 -11.16 1.43
CA SER A 191 -5.86 -9.95 1.16
C SER A 191 -4.49 -10.37 0.60
N PRO A 192 -4.10 -9.90 -0.60
CA PRO A 192 -2.87 -10.36 -1.25
C PRO A 192 -1.61 -9.76 -0.64
N ILE A 193 -1.72 -8.64 0.08
CA ILE A 193 -0.59 -7.92 0.67
C ILE A 193 -0.97 -7.46 2.07
N THR A 194 -0.07 -7.64 3.02
CA THR A 194 -0.12 -7.00 4.34
C THR A 194 1.11 -6.14 4.58
N PHE A 195 0.96 -5.03 5.30
CA PHE A 195 2.01 -4.04 5.53
C PHE A 195 2.62 -4.18 6.92
N ALA A 196 3.95 -4.30 6.97
CA ALA A 196 4.73 -4.47 8.20
C ALA A 196 5.87 -3.47 8.29
N ALA A 197 6.24 -3.04 9.51
CA ALA A 197 7.27 -2.04 9.75
C ALA A 197 8.69 -2.63 9.76
N ILE A 198 9.68 -1.84 9.34
CA ILE A 198 11.13 -2.19 9.37
C ILE A 198 11.75 -1.97 10.77
N GLY A 199 10.97 -1.96 11.81
CA GLY A 199 11.42 -1.70 13.20
C GLY A 199 10.40 -0.82 13.91
N LYS A 200 10.55 0.51 13.84
CA LYS A 200 9.52 1.42 14.37
C LYS A 200 8.31 1.45 13.44
N GLU A 201 7.10 1.56 14.01
CA GLU A 201 5.86 1.67 13.24
C GLU A 201 5.94 2.84 12.24
N SER A 202 5.68 2.55 10.97
CA SER A 202 5.61 3.55 9.88
C SER A 202 4.18 4.08 9.68
N ALA A 203 3.20 3.39 10.25
CA ALA A 203 1.81 3.82 10.39
C ALA A 203 1.23 3.24 11.68
N PRO A 204 0.28 3.93 12.34
CA PRO A 204 -0.31 3.44 13.58
C PRO A 204 -0.88 2.02 13.45
N GLY A 205 -0.53 1.15 14.41
CA GLY A 205 -1.00 -0.22 14.43
C GLY A 205 -0.26 -1.20 13.53
N GLN A 206 0.91 -0.87 12.99
CA GLN A 206 1.76 -1.85 12.30
C GLN A 206 2.50 -2.75 13.30
N LEU A 207 2.70 -4.01 12.91
CA LEU A 207 3.68 -4.93 13.51
C LEU A 207 4.96 -4.90 12.69
N ASP A 208 6.08 -5.28 13.27
CA ASP A 208 7.32 -5.46 12.52
C ASP A 208 7.26 -6.72 11.61
N ILE A 209 8.16 -6.77 10.62
CA ILE A 209 8.20 -7.84 9.62
C ILE A 209 8.34 -9.22 10.26
N ASN A 210 9.26 -9.38 11.24
CA ASN A 210 9.50 -10.68 11.85
C ASN A 210 8.28 -11.18 12.62
N THR A 211 7.68 -10.32 13.45
CA THR A 211 6.46 -10.64 14.21
C THR A 211 5.31 -10.99 13.26
N THR A 212 5.11 -10.20 12.19
CA THR A 212 4.09 -10.46 11.18
C THR A 212 4.29 -11.83 10.53
N LYS A 213 5.51 -12.12 10.09
CA LYS A 213 5.88 -13.38 9.45
C LYS A 213 5.67 -14.58 10.37
N ASP A 214 6.11 -14.48 11.61
CA ASP A 214 5.98 -15.55 12.61
C ASP A 214 4.51 -15.89 12.90
N ILE A 215 3.65 -14.87 13.02
CA ILE A 215 2.23 -15.09 13.26
C ILE A 215 1.58 -15.72 12.03
N LEU A 216 1.83 -15.18 10.82
CA LEU A 216 1.24 -15.72 9.59
C LEU A 216 1.66 -17.17 9.34
N ARG A 217 2.90 -17.56 9.66
CA ARG A 217 3.35 -18.94 9.62
C ARG A 217 2.60 -19.84 10.61
N LYS A 218 2.46 -19.38 11.87
CA LYS A 218 1.72 -20.13 12.89
C LYS A 218 0.24 -20.31 12.56
N LEU A 219 -0.33 -19.38 11.78
CA LEU A 219 -1.70 -19.48 11.28
C LEU A 219 -1.80 -20.26 9.95
N THR A 220 -0.69 -20.81 9.45
CA THR A 220 -0.60 -21.57 8.18
C THR A 220 -1.08 -20.76 6.97
N VAL A 221 -0.87 -19.44 7.01
CA VAL A 221 -1.23 -18.52 5.91
C VAL A 221 -0.09 -18.40 4.90
N ILE A 222 1.15 -18.53 5.38
CA ILE A 222 2.39 -18.58 4.59
C ILE A 222 3.27 -19.74 5.05
N ASP A 223 4.20 -20.19 4.20
CA ASP A 223 5.22 -21.21 4.50
C ASP A 223 6.36 -20.69 5.38
#